data_870ba30295a520f1ef2b62349e029f75
#
_entry.id   870ba30295a520f1ef2b62349e029f75
#
_cell.length_a   1.000
_cell.length_b   1.000
_cell.length_c   1.000
_cell.angle_alpha   90.00
_cell.angle_beta   90.00
_cell.angle_gamma   90.00
#
_symmetry.space_group_name_H-M   'P 1'
#
loop_
_entity.id
_entity.type
_entity.pdbx_description
1 polymer ?
#
loop_
_entity_poly.entity_id
_entity_poly.type
_entity_poly.pdbx_seq_one_letter_code
_entity_poly.pdbx_strand_id
1 'polypeptide(L)'
;MKRALIITYYWPPSGGSGVQRWLKMSKYFPENGWQPVIYTAEDAEYPVEDLSLEKDVAPEAEILRRKIVEPYSFYKKFLGIKKDEKIKAGFINEGKKKSSWKENLSVWLRGNLFIPDARCWWIKPSINFLKKYLEKNHVDAIISTGPPHSMHLIAKELHKKFNIPWIADFRDPWTDIDFFSELKLTKKSLKKHHNLQYQVLTEADKVVTVGWDWAKGLEGHGAKDVEVITNGYDFNIEEKLTNVKLSSDFTMSHVGIVGATRNAVRFWEALGEIIKEDNIKDFSKLLKIRLIGQVDNSVIESIKKNNLENNVEIIPYIPHEKVIAEQSSSQVLLLFINNSPNAKGIMTGKIFEYMASGRPIFAIGPTDGDTAIILDKTKSGFIVDFDDKDEMKNAIIDLFNKYKENQLITKKKEVVENYSRRALAKDYVNLIETIIDTFHSYKKIKK
;
A
#
# COMPACT_ATOMS: atom_id res chain seq x y z
N MET A 1 -26.51 15.66 -2.92
CA MET A 1 -25.50 14.58 -2.75
C MET A 1 -25.43 14.24 -1.28
N LYS A 2 -25.38 12.94 -0.93
CA LYS A 2 -25.01 12.50 0.42
C LYS A 2 -23.56 12.88 0.71
N ARG A 3 -23.18 12.99 1.98
CA ARG A 3 -21.87 13.52 2.37
C ARG A 3 -21.10 12.51 3.25
N ALA A 4 -19.86 12.19 2.87
CA ALA A 4 -18.98 11.31 3.63
C ALA A 4 -17.83 12.09 4.23
N LEU A 5 -17.72 12.12 5.57
CA LEU A 5 -16.56 12.69 6.26
C LEU A 5 -15.42 11.67 6.28
N ILE A 6 -14.36 11.96 5.54
CA ILE A 6 -13.18 11.11 5.43
C ILE A 6 -12.05 11.71 6.26
N ILE A 7 -11.67 11.04 7.34
CA ILE A 7 -10.62 11.46 8.26
C ILE A 7 -9.31 10.78 7.86
N THR A 8 -8.39 11.54 7.29
CA THR A 8 -7.09 11.06 6.80
C THR A 8 -5.97 12.03 7.19
N TYR A 9 -4.77 11.48 7.43
CA TYR A 9 -3.58 12.29 7.64
C TYR A 9 -2.89 12.62 6.32
N TYR A 10 -2.77 11.61 5.43
CA TYR A 10 -2.11 11.76 4.13
C TYR A 10 -3.09 12.31 3.10
N TRP A 11 -2.85 13.54 2.70
CA TRP A 11 -3.59 14.25 1.66
C TRP A 11 -2.65 15.22 0.93
N PRO A 12 -2.87 15.60 -0.34
CA PRO A 12 -2.00 16.58 -1.02
C PRO A 12 -1.75 17.84 -0.17
N PRO A 13 -0.49 18.30 -0.05
CA PRO A 13 0.68 17.97 -0.89
C PRO A 13 1.47 16.72 -0.48
N SER A 14 1.01 15.89 0.47
CA SER A 14 1.67 14.64 0.79
C SER A 14 1.81 13.75 -0.44
N GLY A 15 3.02 13.22 -0.67
CA GLY A 15 3.31 12.21 -1.68
C GLY A 15 3.40 10.78 -1.11
N GLY A 16 3.86 9.86 -1.96
CA GLY A 16 4.07 8.46 -1.60
C GLY A 16 2.80 7.60 -1.58
N SER A 17 2.91 6.37 -1.05
CA SER A 17 1.81 5.38 -1.10
C SER A 17 0.63 5.71 -0.20
N GLY A 18 0.88 6.40 0.91
CA GLY A 18 -0.12 6.67 1.94
C GLY A 18 -1.29 7.55 1.48
N VAL A 19 -1.06 8.45 0.52
CA VAL A 19 -2.08 9.37 0.00
C VAL A 19 -2.94 8.73 -1.09
N GLN A 20 -2.41 7.77 -1.84
CA GLN A 20 -2.99 7.28 -3.10
C GLN A 20 -4.40 6.70 -2.93
N ARG A 21 -4.63 5.89 -1.88
CA ARG A 21 -5.92 5.21 -1.70
C ARG A 21 -7.08 6.18 -1.65
N TRP A 22 -7.07 7.09 -0.68
CA TRP A 22 -8.22 7.96 -0.45
C TRP A 22 -8.29 9.14 -1.41
N LEU A 23 -7.17 9.66 -1.87
CA LEU A 23 -7.17 10.66 -2.94
C LEU A 23 -7.85 10.12 -4.20
N LYS A 24 -7.42 8.95 -4.65
CA LYS A 24 -7.93 8.34 -5.89
C LYS A 24 -9.34 7.78 -5.76
N MET A 25 -9.71 7.20 -4.61
CA MET A 25 -11.08 6.70 -4.41
C MET A 25 -12.09 7.83 -4.26
N SER A 26 -11.80 8.85 -3.45
CA SER A 26 -12.72 9.97 -3.23
C SER A 26 -12.98 10.80 -4.49
N LYS A 27 -12.05 10.78 -5.45
CA LYS A 27 -12.23 11.38 -6.78
C LYS A 27 -13.47 10.89 -7.51
N TYR A 28 -13.86 9.63 -7.31
CA TYR A 28 -15.00 8.99 -7.97
C TYR A 28 -16.27 8.95 -7.12
N PHE A 29 -16.26 9.49 -5.91
CA PHE A 29 -17.46 9.57 -5.06
C PHE A 29 -18.58 10.42 -5.68
N PRO A 30 -18.30 11.60 -6.32
CA PRO A 30 -19.33 12.41 -6.95
C PRO A 30 -20.10 11.69 -8.05
N GLU A 31 -19.42 10.83 -8.83
CA GLU A 31 -20.06 10.01 -9.87
C GLU A 31 -21.10 9.04 -9.29
N ASN A 32 -20.98 8.70 -8.00
CA ASN A 32 -21.87 7.82 -7.27
C ASN A 32 -22.83 8.57 -6.33
N GLY A 33 -23.00 9.88 -6.53
CA GLY A 33 -23.93 10.70 -5.76
C GLY A 33 -23.46 11.14 -4.37
N TRP A 34 -22.16 11.01 -4.07
CA TRP A 34 -21.57 11.34 -2.78
C TRP A 34 -20.58 12.51 -2.86
N GLN A 35 -20.68 13.45 -1.93
CA GLN A 35 -19.69 14.51 -1.75
C GLN A 35 -18.68 14.08 -0.71
N PRO A 36 -17.37 14.00 -1.05
CA PRO A 36 -16.33 13.76 -0.07
C PRO A 36 -16.06 15.05 0.75
N VAL A 37 -16.05 14.92 2.08
CA VAL A 37 -15.61 15.94 3.03
C VAL A 37 -14.34 15.43 3.67
N ILE A 38 -13.22 15.97 3.25
CA ILE A 38 -11.89 15.49 3.66
C ILE A 38 -11.40 16.28 4.87
N TYR A 39 -11.18 15.61 5.98
CA TYR A 39 -10.49 16.20 7.12
C TYR A 39 -9.04 15.72 7.19
N THR A 40 -8.11 16.67 7.14
CA THR A 40 -6.67 16.38 7.07
C THR A 40 -5.85 17.40 7.86
N ALA A 41 -4.55 17.11 8.01
CA ALA A 41 -3.60 18.00 8.68
C ALA A 41 -3.24 19.21 7.81
N GLU A 42 -3.03 20.34 8.45
CA GLU A 42 -2.41 21.54 7.91
C GLU A 42 -0.99 21.63 8.47
N ASP A 43 -0.04 22.03 7.66
CA ASP A 43 1.39 22.21 8.04
C ASP A 43 2.04 20.92 8.61
N ALA A 44 1.67 19.75 8.11
CA ALA A 44 2.26 18.47 8.53
C ALA A 44 3.64 18.25 7.89
N GLU A 45 4.56 17.61 8.64
CA GLU A 45 5.85 17.18 8.09
C GLU A 45 5.70 15.87 7.30
N TYR A 46 5.54 15.96 5.99
CA TYR A 46 5.48 14.79 5.12
C TYR A 46 6.88 14.33 4.71
N PRO A 47 7.15 13.01 4.68
CA PRO A 47 8.43 12.47 4.20
C PRO A 47 8.70 12.82 2.73
N VAL A 48 7.65 12.84 1.92
CA VAL A 48 7.66 13.17 0.50
C VAL A 48 6.50 14.11 0.22
N GLU A 49 6.73 15.14 -0.56
CA GLU A 49 5.70 16.04 -1.07
C GLU A 49 5.58 15.91 -2.58
N ASP A 50 4.35 15.92 -3.09
CA ASP A 50 4.05 15.85 -4.52
C ASP A 50 2.84 16.73 -4.85
N LEU A 51 3.11 17.94 -5.30
CA LEU A 51 2.09 18.90 -5.70
C LEU A 51 1.30 18.47 -6.94
N SER A 52 1.86 17.56 -7.75
CA SER A 52 1.15 17.07 -8.95
C SER A 52 -0.13 16.30 -8.62
N LEU A 53 -0.25 15.82 -7.38
CA LEU A 53 -1.43 15.08 -6.89
C LEU A 53 -2.65 15.99 -6.62
N GLU A 54 -2.48 17.31 -6.55
CA GLU A 54 -3.60 18.24 -6.35
C GLU A 54 -4.62 18.18 -7.49
N LYS A 55 -4.19 17.86 -8.70
CA LYS A 55 -5.06 17.65 -9.87
C LYS A 55 -6.04 16.48 -9.73
N ASP A 56 -5.77 15.56 -8.82
CA ASP A 56 -6.62 14.39 -8.58
C ASP A 56 -7.67 14.60 -7.48
N VAL A 57 -7.67 15.77 -6.85
CA VAL A 57 -8.70 16.16 -5.88
C VAL A 57 -9.99 16.43 -6.64
N ALA A 58 -11.09 15.76 -6.24
CA ALA A 58 -12.39 16.01 -6.83
C ALA A 58 -12.79 17.48 -6.64
N PRO A 59 -13.29 18.17 -7.68
CA PRO A 59 -13.73 19.56 -7.57
C PRO A 59 -14.83 19.76 -6.53
N GLU A 60 -15.67 18.74 -6.32
CA GLU A 60 -16.77 18.74 -5.35
C GLU A 60 -16.32 18.45 -3.92
N ALA A 61 -15.05 18.10 -3.72
CA ALA A 61 -14.55 17.78 -2.39
C ALA A 61 -14.45 19.02 -1.51
N GLU A 62 -15.02 18.94 -0.32
CA GLU A 62 -14.80 19.94 0.73
C GLU A 62 -13.57 19.54 1.55
N ILE A 63 -12.57 20.43 1.65
CA ILE A 63 -11.32 20.15 2.35
C ILE A 63 -11.26 20.94 3.65
N LEU A 64 -11.27 20.23 4.77
CA LEU A 64 -11.14 20.76 6.10
C LEU A 64 -9.72 20.53 6.62
N ARG A 65 -8.96 21.59 6.82
CA ARG A 65 -7.58 21.51 7.31
C ARG A 65 -7.48 22.05 8.74
N ARG A 66 -6.62 21.43 9.54
CA ARG A 66 -6.31 21.90 10.89
C ARG A 66 -4.83 21.70 11.18
N LYS A 67 -4.21 22.73 11.75
CA LYS A 67 -2.81 22.66 12.19
C LYS A 67 -2.57 21.50 13.13
N ILE A 68 -1.48 20.79 12.85
CA ILE A 68 -1.03 19.67 13.66
C ILE A 68 0.23 20.07 14.44
N VAL A 69 0.33 19.59 15.68
CA VAL A 69 1.57 19.66 16.46
C VAL A 69 2.12 18.25 16.52
N GLU A 70 3.22 18.04 15.81
CA GLU A 70 3.91 16.75 15.79
C GLU A 70 5.11 16.77 16.74
N PRO A 71 5.36 15.67 17.46
CA PRO A 71 6.50 15.60 18.39
C PRO A 71 7.86 15.56 17.68
N TYR A 72 7.89 15.49 16.35
CA TYR A 72 9.13 15.41 15.56
C TYR A 72 10.05 16.62 15.75
N SER A 73 9.54 17.84 15.90
CA SER A 73 10.35 19.03 16.15
C SER A 73 11.06 18.97 17.50
N PHE A 74 10.38 18.47 18.53
CA PHE A 74 10.95 18.20 19.85
C PHE A 74 12.02 17.11 19.78
N TYR A 75 11.75 16.08 18.99
CA TYR A 75 12.55 14.93 18.78
C TYR A 75 13.86 15.24 18.02
N LYS A 76 13.77 16.00 16.92
CA LYS A 76 14.94 16.50 16.19
C LYS A 76 15.86 17.31 17.10
N LYS A 77 15.28 18.20 17.91
CA LYS A 77 16.03 19.04 18.87
C LYS A 77 16.74 18.20 19.94
N PHE A 78 16.08 17.15 20.44
CA PHE A 78 16.65 16.23 21.44
C PHE A 78 17.80 15.37 20.87
N LEU A 79 17.70 14.93 19.62
CA LEU A 79 18.72 14.15 18.94
C LEU A 79 19.85 14.99 18.35
N GLY A 80 19.74 16.33 18.36
CA GLY A 80 20.72 17.21 17.72
C GLY A 80 20.70 17.15 16.19
N ILE A 81 19.59 16.70 15.60
CA ILE A 81 19.36 16.64 14.16
C ILE A 81 18.98 18.02 13.66
N LYS A 82 19.58 18.49 12.57
CA LYS A 82 19.24 19.80 11.98
C LYS A 82 17.77 19.84 11.55
N LYS A 83 17.14 21.02 11.69
CA LYS A 83 15.72 21.23 11.43
C LYS A 83 15.29 20.81 10.01
N ASP A 84 16.20 20.93 9.05
CA ASP A 84 15.98 20.67 7.63
C ASP A 84 16.25 19.19 7.21
N GLU A 85 16.73 18.38 8.13
CA GLU A 85 17.01 16.97 7.84
C GLU A 85 15.72 16.17 7.99
N LYS A 86 15.16 15.67 6.86
CA LYS A 86 13.94 14.86 6.83
C LYS A 86 14.24 13.47 7.44
N ILE A 87 13.52 13.11 8.50
CA ILE A 87 13.60 11.77 9.08
C ILE A 87 12.90 10.81 8.11
N LYS A 88 13.66 9.91 7.50
CA LYS A 88 13.10 8.88 6.60
C LYS A 88 12.17 7.98 7.41
N ALA A 89 10.87 8.08 7.15
CA ALA A 89 9.88 7.21 7.76
C ALA A 89 10.05 5.79 7.22
N GLY A 90 10.14 4.81 8.10
CA GLY A 90 10.15 3.39 7.73
C GLY A 90 11.53 2.72 7.56
N PHE A 91 12.62 3.49 7.41
CA PHE A 91 13.97 2.92 7.16
C PHE A 91 14.93 3.28 8.28
N ILE A 92 14.66 2.83 9.51
CA ILE A 92 15.53 3.20 10.63
C ILE A 92 16.85 2.42 10.60
N ASN A 93 16.96 1.27 9.93
CA ASN A 93 18.16 0.44 10.00
C ASN A 93 18.52 -0.42 8.78
N GLU A 94 18.03 -0.17 7.58
CA GLU A 94 18.57 -0.93 6.42
C GLU A 94 20.04 -0.52 6.19
N GLY A 95 20.94 -1.38 6.61
CA GLY A 95 22.39 -1.27 6.33
C GLY A 95 23.30 -0.79 7.46
N LYS A 96 22.82 -0.44 8.69
CA LYS A 96 23.69 -0.05 9.80
C LYS A 96 23.88 -1.19 10.82
N LYS A 97 25.12 -1.65 10.98
CA LYS A 97 25.52 -2.76 11.89
C LYS A 97 25.38 -2.48 13.40
N LYS A 98 25.19 -1.25 13.87
CA LYS A 98 24.94 -0.91 15.30
C LYS A 98 24.06 0.34 15.40
N SER A 99 22.89 0.25 16.06
CA SER A 99 22.09 1.41 16.43
C SER A 99 22.71 2.14 17.62
N SER A 100 22.74 3.49 17.56
CA SER A 100 23.18 4.33 18.67
C SER A 100 22.21 4.20 19.86
N TRP A 101 22.68 4.38 21.12
CA TRP A 101 21.83 4.44 22.30
C TRP A 101 20.74 5.52 22.18
N LYS A 102 21.03 6.64 21.50
CA LYS A 102 20.08 7.72 21.23
C LYS A 102 18.97 7.24 20.28
N GLU A 103 19.29 6.46 19.25
CA GLU A 103 18.32 5.85 18.34
C GLU A 103 17.43 4.87 19.10
N ASN A 104 18.00 4.04 19.95
CA ASN A 104 17.26 3.10 20.79
C ASN A 104 16.29 3.78 21.75
N LEU A 105 16.76 4.84 22.44
CA LEU A 105 15.91 5.65 23.32
C LEU A 105 14.79 6.33 22.53
N SER A 106 15.08 6.77 21.37
CA SER A 106 14.20 7.41 20.40
C SER A 106 13.06 6.48 19.96
N VAL A 107 13.39 5.26 19.53
CA VAL A 107 12.40 4.23 19.19
C VAL A 107 11.54 3.90 20.42
N TRP A 108 12.15 3.76 21.58
CA TRP A 108 11.44 3.50 22.84
C TRP A 108 10.46 4.61 23.20
N LEU A 109 10.89 5.89 23.14
CA LEU A 109 10.01 7.04 23.40
C LEU A 109 8.83 7.07 22.41
N ARG A 110 9.11 6.86 21.12
CA ARG A 110 8.09 6.81 20.06
C ARG A 110 7.03 5.75 20.34
N GLY A 111 7.45 4.52 20.68
CA GLY A 111 6.53 3.42 20.91
C GLY A 111 5.75 3.53 22.22
N ASN A 112 6.33 4.13 23.27
CA ASN A 112 5.74 4.09 24.61
C ASN A 112 5.01 5.37 25.03
N LEU A 113 5.38 6.53 24.50
CA LEU A 113 4.74 7.82 24.87
C LEU A 113 3.72 8.28 23.84
N PHE A 114 3.92 7.96 22.56
CA PHE A 114 3.05 8.41 21.47
C PHE A 114 2.13 7.28 21.00
N ILE A 115 1.08 6.99 21.77
CA ILE A 115 0.15 5.90 21.49
C ILE A 115 -1.20 6.50 21.06
N PRO A 116 -1.73 6.08 19.88
CA PRO A 116 -1.34 4.97 19.03
C PRO A 116 -0.16 5.26 18.09
N ASP A 117 0.14 6.50 17.81
CA ASP A 117 1.20 6.97 16.92
C ASP A 117 1.57 8.43 17.21
N ALA A 118 2.51 8.99 16.46
CA ALA A 118 3.01 10.36 16.66
C ALA A 118 1.94 11.46 16.45
N ARG A 119 0.73 11.14 15.99
CA ARG A 119 -0.39 12.06 15.78
C ARG A 119 -1.37 12.05 16.95
N CYS A 120 -1.07 11.36 18.05
CA CYS A 120 -1.94 11.24 19.22
C CYS A 120 -2.31 12.59 19.84
N TRP A 121 -1.46 13.61 19.76
CA TRP A 121 -1.76 14.95 20.24
C TRP A 121 -2.78 15.70 19.36
N TRP A 122 -2.95 15.28 18.12
CA TRP A 122 -3.92 15.87 17.20
C TRP A 122 -5.35 15.37 17.45
N ILE A 123 -5.53 14.26 18.19
CA ILE A 123 -6.84 13.65 18.43
C ILE A 123 -7.83 14.64 19.06
N LYS A 124 -7.52 15.16 20.26
CA LYS A 124 -8.42 16.08 20.98
C LYS A 124 -8.72 17.38 20.20
N PRO A 125 -7.71 18.09 19.64
CA PRO A 125 -7.97 19.27 18.82
C PRO A 125 -8.87 18.96 17.61
N SER A 126 -8.67 17.82 16.95
CA SER A 126 -9.47 17.39 15.81
C SER A 126 -10.93 17.11 16.20
N ILE A 127 -11.14 16.38 17.29
CA ILE A 127 -12.48 16.12 17.82
C ILE A 127 -13.21 17.43 18.10
N ASN A 128 -12.57 18.40 18.76
CA ASN A 128 -13.20 19.66 19.09
C ASN A 128 -13.53 20.51 17.85
N PHE A 129 -12.69 20.47 16.83
CA PHE A 129 -12.94 21.15 15.57
C PHE A 129 -14.11 20.51 14.83
N LEU A 130 -14.05 19.19 14.64
CA LEU A 130 -15.08 18.45 13.90
C LEU A 130 -16.44 18.44 14.62
N LYS A 131 -16.46 18.47 15.96
CA LYS A 131 -17.71 18.65 16.71
C LYS A 131 -18.41 19.94 16.31
N LYS A 132 -17.70 21.08 16.30
CA LYS A 132 -18.28 22.38 15.90
C LYS A 132 -18.70 22.39 14.43
N TYR A 133 -17.98 21.67 13.59
CA TYR A 133 -18.35 21.54 12.17
C TYR A 133 -19.65 20.73 12.01
N LEU A 134 -19.73 19.55 12.64
CA LEU A 134 -20.89 18.65 12.55
C LEU A 134 -22.15 19.19 13.24
N GLU A 135 -22.03 20.11 14.18
CA GLU A 135 -23.17 20.84 14.76
C GLU A 135 -23.88 21.75 13.74
N LYS A 136 -23.18 22.13 12.67
CA LYS A 136 -23.69 23.04 11.62
C LYS A 136 -23.85 22.37 10.25
N ASN A 137 -23.13 21.27 10.01
CA ASN A 137 -23.04 20.62 8.72
C ASN A 137 -23.35 19.14 8.88
N HIS A 138 -24.36 18.67 8.19
CA HIS A 138 -24.72 17.26 8.18
C HIS A 138 -23.73 16.44 7.34
N VAL A 139 -23.39 15.25 7.81
CA VAL A 139 -22.72 14.20 7.04
C VAL A 139 -23.47 12.87 7.28
N ASP A 140 -23.55 12.03 6.26
CA ASP A 140 -24.31 10.78 6.29
C ASP A 140 -23.47 9.60 6.80
N ALA A 141 -22.14 9.67 6.65
CA ALA A 141 -21.21 8.66 7.12
C ALA A 141 -19.86 9.25 7.51
N ILE A 142 -19.15 8.55 8.41
CA ILE A 142 -17.76 8.85 8.78
C ILE A 142 -16.90 7.69 8.29
N ILE A 143 -15.76 8.02 7.67
CA ILE A 143 -14.73 7.07 7.28
C ILE A 143 -13.42 7.53 7.91
N SER A 144 -12.74 6.65 8.61
CA SER A 144 -11.39 6.91 9.11
C SER A 144 -10.39 5.95 8.50
N THR A 145 -9.23 6.44 8.06
CA THR A 145 -8.24 5.59 7.42
C THR A 145 -6.90 5.60 8.18
N GLY A 146 -6.37 4.45 8.45
CA GLY A 146 -5.09 4.24 9.13
C GLY A 146 -4.13 3.33 8.33
N PRO A 147 -2.80 3.43 8.58
CA PRO A 147 -2.12 4.36 9.47
C PRO A 147 -2.12 5.83 8.98
N PRO A 148 -1.99 6.83 9.89
CA PRO A 148 -1.89 6.73 11.35
C PRO A 148 -3.23 6.31 11.99
N HIS A 149 -3.18 5.47 13.03
CA HIS A 149 -4.38 4.94 13.68
C HIS A 149 -5.07 5.94 14.63
N SER A 150 -4.42 7.08 14.92
CA SER A 150 -5.04 8.23 15.59
C SER A 150 -6.31 8.70 14.89
N MET A 151 -6.43 8.50 13.57
CA MET A 151 -7.61 8.86 12.78
C MET A 151 -8.85 8.09 13.22
N HIS A 152 -8.70 6.79 13.55
CA HIS A 152 -9.79 5.96 14.03
C HIS A 152 -10.32 6.44 15.40
N LEU A 153 -9.43 6.92 16.28
CA LEU A 153 -9.84 7.44 17.59
C LEU A 153 -10.62 8.75 17.48
N ILE A 154 -10.31 9.59 16.49
CA ILE A 154 -11.10 10.78 16.18
C ILE A 154 -12.50 10.37 15.73
N ALA A 155 -12.59 9.47 14.76
CA ALA A 155 -13.87 8.99 14.21
C ALA A 155 -14.74 8.32 15.28
N LYS A 156 -14.16 7.48 16.12
CA LYS A 156 -14.85 6.81 17.24
C LYS A 156 -15.58 7.78 18.15
N GLU A 157 -14.95 8.88 18.55
CA GLU A 157 -15.56 9.87 19.42
C GLU A 157 -16.68 10.68 18.71
N LEU A 158 -16.54 10.91 17.41
CA LEU A 158 -17.58 11.59 16.62
C LEU A 158 -18.77 10.67 16.37
N HIS A 159 -18.54 9.40 15.99
CA HIS A 159 -19.55 8.37 15.88
C HIS A 159 -20.41 8.27 17.14
N LYS A 160 -19.77 8.14 18.31
CA LYS A 160 -20.47 8.09 19.61
C LYS A 160 -21.31 9.33 19.89
N LYS A 161 -20.76 10.53 19.63
CA LYS A 161 -21.44 11.79 19.97
C LYS A 161 -22.62 12.10 19.04
N PHE A 162 -22.41 11.95 17.73
CA PHE A 162 -23.39 12.36 16.71
C PHE A 162 -24.24 11.21 16.19
N ASN A 163 -23.87 9.98 16.57
CA ASN A 163 -24.56 8.78 16.15
C ASN A 163 -24.67 8.67 14.62
N ILE A 164 -23.53 8.90 13.94
CA ILE A 164 -23.33 8.81 12.50
C ILE A 164 -22.63 7.49 12.20
N PRO A 165 -23.05 6.69 11.20
CA PRO A 165 -22.40 5.44 10.83
C PRO A 165 -20.90 5.62 10.56
N TRP A 166 -20.07 4.69 11.05
CA TRP A 166 -18.61 4.79 10.97
C TRP A 166 -17.96 3.55 10.38
N ILE A 167 -17.11 3.76 9.35
CA ILE A 167 -16.26 2.75 8.74
C ILE A 167 -14.80 3.01 9.15
N ALA A 168 -14.15 1.98 9.69
CA ALA A 168 -12.72 2.00 9.99
C ALA A 168 -11.94 1.28 8.87
N ASP A 169 -11.20 2.05 8.04
CA ASP A 169 -10.41 1.56 6.90
C ASP A 169 -8.95 1.33 7.30
N PHE A 170 -8.55 0.09 7.45
CA PHE A 170 -7.20 -0.36 7.79
C PHE A 170 -6.41 -0.67 6.53
N ARG A 171 -5.59 0.28 6.07
CA ARG A 171 -4.69 0.07 4.91
C ARG A 171 -3.52 -0.84 5.22
N ASP A 172 -3.11 -0.86 6.48
CA ASP A 172 -2.12 -1.75 7.06
C ASP A 172 -2.61 -2.21 8.43
N PRO A 173 -2.21 -3.40 8.91
CA PRO A 173 -2.56 -3.85 10.25
C PRO A 173 -1.94 -2.94 11.32
N TRP A 174 -2.57 -2.86 12.50
CA TRP A 174 -2.07 -1.99 13.57
C TRP A 174 -0.97 -2.68 14.39
N THR A 175 -1.31 -3.78 15.06
CA THR A 175 -0.36 -4.49 15.94
C THR A 175 0.39 -5.62 15.23
N ASP A 176 -0.09 -6.07 14.08
CA ASP A 176 0.52 -7.15 13.28
C ASP A 176 1.42 -6.63 12.15
N ILE A 177 1.69 -5.31 12.14
CA ILE A 177 2.63 -4.75 11.17
C ILE A 177 4.07 -5.20 11.52
N ASP A 178 4.86 -5.49 10.50
CA ASP A 178 6.20 -6.08 10.61
C ASP A 178 7.14 -5.36 11.60
N PHE A 179 7.16 -4.04 11.56
CA PHE A 179 8.03 -3.24 12.45
C PHE A 179 7.47 -3.03 13.86
N PHE A 180 6.28 -3.55 14.21
CA PHE A 180 5.67 -3.30 15.53
C PHE A 180 6.50 -3.89 16.68
N SER A 181 7.10 -5.06 16.47
CA SER A 181 8.01 -5.70 17.43
C SER A 181 9.30 -4.88 17.68
N GLU A 182 9.72 -4.07 16.72
CA GLU A 182 10.91 -3.22 16.83
C GLU A 182 10.71 -1.99 17.73
N LEU A 183 9.47 -1.63 18.06
CA LEU A 183 9.14 -0.45 18.87
C LEU A 183 9.55 -0.54 20.34
N LYS A 184 10.08 -1.68 20.80
CA LYS A 184 10.56 -1.91 22.19
C LYS A 184 9.53 -1.50 23.24
N LEU A 185 8.29 -1.96 23.06
CA LEU A 185 7.16 -1.59 23.91
C LEU A 185 7.26 -2.17 25.31
N THR A 186 6.89 -1.38 26.33
CA THR A 186 6.60 -1.89 27.66
C THR A 186 5.32 -2.73 27.64
N LYS A 187 5.14 -3.65 28.59
CA LYS A 187 3.90 -4.41 28.75
C LYS A 187 2.65 -3.52 28.84
N LYS A 188 2.78 -2.37 29.51
CA LYS A 188 1.68 -1.39 29.65
C LYS A 188 1.33 -0.74 28.31
N SER A 189 2.33 -0.34 27.53
CA SER A 189 2.14 0.27 26.21
C SER A 189 1.58 -0.73 25.20
N LEU A 190 2.10 -1.94 25.20
CA LEU A 190 1.57 -3.05 24.38
C LEU A 190 0.08 -3.29 24.67
N LYS A 191 -0.27 -3.45 25.96
CA LYS A 191 -1.69 -3.63 26.37
C LYS A 191 -2.55 -2.45 25.92
N LYS A 192 -2.01 -1.20 25.98
CA LYS A 192 -2.74 -0.01 25.52
C LYS A 192 -3.00 -0.03 24.02
N HIS A 193 -2.02 -0.44 23.19
CA HIS A 193 -2.22 -0.60 21.75
C HIS A 193 -3.30 -1.63 21.45
N HIS A 194 -3.22 -2.83 22.01
CA HIS A 194 -4.24 -3.88 21.81
C HIS A 194 -5.64 -3.43 22.26
N ASN A 195 -5.75 -2.75 23.40
CA ASN A 195 -7.03 -2.24 23.87
C ASN A 195 -7.63 -1.19 22.92
N LEU A 196 -6.81 -0.27 22.41
CA LEU A 196 -7.28 0.75 21.47
C LEU A 196 -7.69 0.13 20.14
N GLN A 197 -6.90 -0.80 19.62
CA GLN A 197 -7.24 -1.55 18.41
C GLN A 197 -8.56 -2.30 18.60
N TYR A 198 -8.70 -3.06 19.67
CA TYR A 198 -9.92 -3.80 19.99
C TYR A 198 -11.16 -2.88 20.05
N GLN A 199 -11.05 -1.72 20.71
CA GLN A 199 -12.14 -0.74 20.74
C GLN A 199 -12.53 -0.25 19.34
N VAL A 200 -11.55 0.04 18.48
CA VAL A 200 -11.83 0.47 17.10
C VAL A 200 -12.53 -0.65 16.31
N LEU A 201 -12.01 -1.88 16.41
CA LEU A 201 -12.54 -3.03 15.68
C LEU A 201 -13.96 -3.45 16.12
N THR A 202 -14.29 -3.24 17.41
CA THR A 202 -15.60 -3.64 17.97
C THR A 202 -16.64 -2.54 17.95
N GLU A 203 -16.22 -1.27 17.88
CA GLU A 203 -17.13 -0.11 17.93
C GLU A 203 -17.43 0.49 16.55
N ALA A 204 -16.62 0.21 15.53
CA ALA A 204 -16.92 0.59 14.15
C ALA A 204 -18.13 -0.22 13.64
N ASP A 205 -19.01 0.41 12.87
CA ASP A 205 -20.14 -0.28 12.24
C ASP A 205 -19.65 -1.24 11.14
N LYS A 206 -18.52 -0.92 10.51
CA LYS A 206 -17.83 -1.80 9.57
C LYS A 206 -16.31 -1.56 9.63
N VAL A 207 -15.57 -2.65 9.52
CA VAL A 207 -14.12 -2.62 9.32
C VAL A 207 -13.81 -2.99 7.89
N VAL A 208 -12.94 -2.21 7.24
CA VAL A 208 -12.48 -2.44 5.87
C VAL A 208 -10.96 -2.61 5.88
N THR A 209 -10.45 -3.52 5.06
CA THR A 209 -9.00 -3.66 4.82
C THR A 209 -8.69 -3.94 3.37
N VAL A 210 -7.40 -4.04 3.02
CA VAL A 210 -6.94 -4.13 1.63
C VAL A 210 -6.58 -5.55 1.17
N GLY A 211 -6.58 -6.53 2.09
CA GLY A 211 -6.21 -7.91 1.80
C GLY A 211 -6.93 -8.92 2.69
N TRP A 212 -7.04 -10.16 2.21
CA TRP A 212 -7.81 -11.23 2.89
C TRP A 212 -7.07 -11.81 4.10
N ASP A 213 -5.75 -11.90 4.06
CA ASP A 213 -4.95 -12.37 5.19
C ASP A 213 -5.02 -11.35 6.35
N TRP A 214 -4.95 -10.06 6.02
CA TRP A 214 -5.12 -9.02 7.03
C TRP A 214 -6.54 -8.95 7.59
N ALA A 215 -7.56 -9.26 6.77
CA ALA A 215 -8.94 -9.37 7.25
C ALA A 215 -9.05 -10.44 8.35
N LYS A 216 -8.49 -11.63 8.12
CA LYS A 216 -8.43 -12.71 9.14
C LYS A 216 -7.71 -12.28 10.41
N GLY A 217 -6.59 -11.54 10.27
CA GLY A 217 -5.87 -10.98 11.42
C GLY A 217 -6.73 -10.03 12.24
N LEU A 218 -7.43 -9.10 11.58
CA LEU A 218 -8.34 -8.14 12.24
C LEU A 218 -9.53 -8.84 12.90
N GLU A 219 -10.08 -9.87 12.28
CA GLU A 219 -11.13 -10.73 12.90
C GLU A 219 -10.60 -11.44 14.14
N GLY A 220 -9.38 -11.97 14.09
CA GLY A 220 -8.68 -12.54 15.25
C GLY A 220 -8.48 -11.55 16.40
N HIS A 221 -8.41 -10.25 16.11
CA HIS A 221 -8.33 -9.16 17.10
C HIS A 221 -9.70 -8.62 17.53
N GLY A 222 -10.82 -9.19 17.06
CA GLY A 222 -12.17 -8.89 17.53
C GLY A 222 -13.08 -8.16 16.56
N ALA A 223 -12.67 -7.90 15.33
CA ALA A 223 -13.59 -7.43 14.30
C ALA A 223 -14.59 -8.56 13.97
N LYS A 224 -15.87 -8.22 13.80
CA LYS A 224 -16.91 -9.24 13.57
C LYS A 224 -17.03 -9.67 12.11
N ASP A 225 -16.78 -8.76 11.20
CA ASP A 225 -16.97 -8.93 9.77
C ASP A 225 -16.14 -7.88 9.06
N VAL A 226 -15.07 -8.31 8.42
CA VAL A 226 -14.11 -7.43 7.76
C VAL A 226 -14.32 -7.48 6.25
N GLU A 227 -14.67 -6.32 5.66
CA GLU A 227 -14.78 -6.19 4.22
C GLU A 227 -13.41 -5.98 3.58
N VAL A 228 -13.16 -6.65 2.46
CA VAL A 228 -11.93 -6.49 1.71
C VAL A 228 -12.16 -5.65 0.47
N ILE A 229 -11.77 -4.37 0.54
CA ILE A 229 -11.71 -3.48 -0.63
C ILE A 229 -10.24 -3.17 -0.89
N THR A 230 -9.67 -3.83 -1.88
CA THR A 230 -8.23 -3.78 -2.18
C THR A 230 -7.75 -2.39 -2.58
N ASN A 231 -6.45 -2.21 -2.72
CA ASN A 231 -5.91 -1.12 -3.51
C ASN A 231 -6.22 -1.38 -5.00
N GLY A 232 -5.91 -0.39 -5.86
CA GLY A 232 -6.20 -0.50 -7.28
C GLY A 232 -5.36 0.45 -8.11
N TYR A 233 -5.56 0.46 -9.41
CA TYR A 233 -4.94 1.38 -10.35
C TYR A 233 -5.90 2.53 -10.74
N ASP A 234 -5.34 3.65 -11.23
CA ASP A 234 -6.09 4.85 -11.60
C ASP A 234 -5.59 5.43 -12.93
N PHE A 235 -5.78 4.69 -14.01
CA PHE A 235 -5.51 5.20 -15.36
C PHE A 235 -6.39 4.47 -16.39
N ASN A 236 -6.65 5.16 -17.51
CA ASN A 236 -7.31 4.54 -18.64
C ASN A 236 -6.30 3.66 -19.39
N ILE A 237 -6.51 2.35 -19.34
CA ILE A 237 -5.64 1.37 -19.97
C ILE A 237 -5.53 1.62 -21.49
N GLU A 238 -6.65 1.89 -22.15
CA GLU A 238 -6.69 2.04 -23.60
C GLU A 238 -5.94 3.29 -24.06
N GLU A 239 -6.12 4.41 -23.37
CA GLU A 239 -5.47 5.66 -23.70
C GLU A 239 -3.95 5.61 -23.55
N LYS A 240 -3.46 4.90 -22.52
CA LYS A 240 -2.01 4.85 -22.22
C LYS A 240 -1.24 3.77 -22.95
N LEU A 241 -1.91 2.75 -23.50
CA LEU A 241 -1.23 1.65 -24.20
C LEU A 241 -1.20 1.78 -25.72
N THR A 242 -1.89 2.77 -26.29
CA THR A 242 -2.14 2.90 -27.75
C THR A 242 -0.87 2.97 -28.62
N ASN A 243 0.30 3.27 -28.06
CA ASN A 243 1.54 3.45 -28.84
C ASN A 243 2.78 2.76 -28.21
N VAL A 244 2.60 1.85 -27.25
CA VAL A 244 3.75 1.20 -26.61
C VAL A 244 4.15 -0.03 -27.41
N LYS A 245 5.37 0.01 -28.00
CA LYS A 245 5.96 -1.16 -28.66
C LYS A 245 6.57 -2.10 -27.62
N LEU A 246 6.24 -3.38 -27.75
CA LEU A 246 6.82 -4.43 -26.96
C LEU A 246 8.32 -4.55 -27.24
N SER A 247 9.12 -4.83 -26.24
CA SER A 247 10.55 -5.09 -26.41
C SER A 247 10.78 -6.29 -27.33
N SER A 248 11.76 -6.17 -28.22
CA SER A 248 12.22 -7.29 -29.05
C SER A 248 13.03 -8.34 -28.27
N ASP A 249 13.59 -7.93 -27.12
CA ASP A 249 14.32 -8.80 -26.21
C ASP A 249 13.38 -9.44 -25.19
N PHE A 250 13.75 -10.56 -24.61
CA PHE A 250 13.04 -11.16 -23.48
C PHE A 250 13.29 -10.32 -22.22
N THR A 251 12.56 -9.23 -22.11
CA THR A 251 12.68 -8.30 -20.98
C THR A 251 11.82 -8.73 -19.80
N MET A 252 12.43 -8.80 -18.62
CA MET A 252 11.75 -8.99 -17.35
C MET A 252 12.01 -7.75 -16.47
N SER A 253 10.99 -6.97 -16.16
CA SER A 253 11.18 -5.67 -15.49
C SER A 253 10.54 -5.60 -14.12
N HIS A 254 11.28 -5.05 -13.15
CA HIS A 254 10.74 -4.62 -11.86
C HIS A 254 10.77 -3.10 -11.77
N VAL A 255 9.64 -2.48 -11.42
CA VAL A 255 9.57 -1.03 -11.21
C VAL A 255 9.36 -0.72 -9.74
N GLY A 256 10.31 0.00 -9.14
CA GLY A 256 10.29 0.46 -7.76
C GLY A 256 11.51 -0.01 -6.97
N ILE A 257 11.45 0.18 -5.65
CA ILE A 257 12.57 -0.15 -4.75
C ILE A 257 12.67 -1.67 -4.60
N VAL A 258 13.89 -2.20 -4.79
CA VAL A 258 14.26 -3.57 -4.42
C VAL A 258 15.18 -3.49 -3.20
N GLY A 259 14.58 -3.48 -2.01
CA GLY A 259 15.31 -3.50 -0.72
C GLY A 259 15.87 -4.89 -0.40
N ALA A 260 16.66 -5.00 0.68
CA ALA A 260 17.26 -6.25 1.11
C ALA A 260 16.23 -7.38 1.35
N THR A 261 15.08 -7.05 1.93
CA THR A 261 13.99 -8.02 2.19
C THR A 261 13.28 -8.51 0.91
N ARG A 262 13.53 -7.86 -0.24
CA ARG A 262 13.03 -8.23 -1.57
C ARG A 262 14.09 -8.87 -2.45
N ASN A 263 15.27 -9.15 -1.89
CA ASN A 263 16.33 -9.83 -2.64
C ASN A 263 15.96 -11.30 -2.86
N ALA A 264 15.48 -11.61 -4.05
CA ALA A 264 15.10 -12.96 -4.45
C ALA A 264 16.36 -13.78 -4.83
N VAL A 265 17.14 -14.20 -3.83
CA VAL A 265 18.43 -14.87 -4.03
C VAL A 265 18.30 -16.09 -4.94
N ARG A 266 17.25 -16.92 -4.75
CA ARG A 266 17.02 -18.13 -5.54
C ARG A 266 16.70 -17.83 -7.02
N PHE A 267 16.04 -16.69 -7.27
CA PHE A 267 15.78 -16.23 -8.65
C PHE A 267 17.08 -15.90 -9.40
N TRP A 268 18.01 -15.21 -8.74
CA TRP A 268 19.30 -14.91 -9.33
C TRP A 268 20.13 -16.19 -9.57
N GLU A 269 20.07 -17.13 -8.64
CA GLU A 269 20.71 -18.45 -8.79
C GLU A 269 20.10 -19.23 -9.96
N ALA A 270 18.79 -19.29 -10.09
CA ALA A 270 18.10 -19.96 -11.21
C ALA A 270 18.52 -19.38 -12.56
N LEU A 271 18.54 -18.03 -12.69
CA LEU A 271 18.98 -17.37 -13.92
C LEU A 271 20.45 -17.70 -14.25
N GLY A 272 21.35 -17.64 -13.28
CA GLY A 272 22.76 -17.97 -13.46
C GLY A 272 22.97 -19.41 -13.90
N GLU A 273 22.19 -20.37 -13.37
CA GLU A 273 22.23 -21.77 -13.78
C GLU A 273 21.75 -21.95 -15.23
N ILE A 274 20.62 -21.34 -15.62
CA ILE A 274 20.10 -21.42 -17.01
C ILE A 274 21.15 -20.91 -18.00
N ILE A 275 21.78 -19.76 -17.69
CA ILE A 275 22.81 -19.19 -18.56
C ILE A 275 24.06 -20.08 -18.62
N LYS A 276 24.50 -20.65 -17.49
CA LYS A 276 25.67 -21.53 -17.42
C LYS A 276 25.47 -22.85 -18.14
N GLU A 277 24.29 -23.42 -18.07
CA GLU A 277 23.96 -24.68 -18.74
C GLU A 277 23.91 -24.53 -20.27
N ASP A 278 23.62 -23.30 -20.76
CA ASP A 278 23.52 -22.94 -22.19
C ASP A 278 22.70 -23.91 -23.06
N ASN A 279 21.73 -24.58 -22.43
CA ASN A 279 20.86 -25.59 -23.07
C ASN A 279 19.73 -24.97 -23.88
N ILE A 280 19.51 -23.65 -23.72
CA ILE A 280 18.39 -22.94 -24.33
C ILE A 280 18.92 -21.92 -25.33
N LYS A 281 18.70 -22.21 -26.58
CA LYS A 281 19.17 -21.39 -27.70
C LYS A 281 18.75 -19.92 -27.55
N ASP A 282 19.72 -19.02 -27.65
CA ASP A 282 19.57 -17.56 -27.60
C ASP A 282 19.11 -16.99 -26.25
N PHE A 283 18.93 -17.81 -25.18
CA PHE A 283 18.42 -17.33 -23.91
C PHE A 283 19.33 -16.24 -23.30
N SER A 284 20.60 -16.52 -23.14
CA SER A 284 21.60 -15.60 -22.57
C SER A 284 21.69 -14.29 -23.35
N LYS A 285 21.57 -14.37 -24.70
CA LYS A 285 21.65 -13.20 -25.58
C LYS A 285 20.39 -12.30 -25.50
N LEU A 286 19.20 -12.91 -25.39
CA LEU A 286 17.92 -12.21 -25.43
C LEU A 286 17.42 -11.77 -24.05
N LEU A 287 17.89 -12.41 -22.96
CA LEU A 287 17.49 -12.06 -21.60
C LEU A 287 17.95 -10.67 -21.21
N LYS A 288 17.01 -9.83 -20.79
CA LYS A 288 17.25 -8.51 -20.20
C LYS A 288 16.41 -8.33 -18.94
N ILE A 289 17.07 -8.21 -17.78
CA ILE A 289 16.41 -7.88 -16.51
C ILE A 289 16.55 -6.37 -16.31
N ARG A 290 15.45 -5.68 -16.09
CA ARG A 290 15.46 -4.22 -15.87
C ARG A 290 14.94 -3.91 -14.46
N LEU A 291 15.81 -3.39 -13.62
CA LEU A 291 15.47 -2.94 -12.26
C LEU A 291 15.38 -1.41 -12.27
N ILE A 292 14.14 -0.89 -12.23
CA ILE A 292 13.88 0.54 -12.38
C ILE A 292 13.56 1.12 -11.01
N GLY A 293 14.52 1.86 -10.43
CA GLY A 293 14.44 2.45 -9.10
C GLY A 293 15.65 2.16 -8.25
N GLN A 294 15.51 2.32 -6.94
CA GLN A 294 16.60 2.06 -5.99
C GLN A 294 16.77 0.56 -5.76
N VAL A 295 18.00 0.07 -5.83
CA VAL A 295 18.38 -1.33 -5.64
C VAL A 295 19.36 -1.44 -4.48
N ASP A 296 19.09 -2.33 -3.53
CA ASP A 296 19.96 -2.60 -2.39
C ASP A 296 21.26 -3.32 -2.80
N ASN A 297 22.34 -3.08 -2.05
CA ASN A 297 23.66 -3.69 -2.32
C ASN A 297 23.61 -5.23 -2.30
N SER A 298 22.78 -5.85 -1.44
CA SER A 298 22.66 -7.31 -1.38
C SER A 298 22.12 -7.91 -2.69
N VAL A 299 21.27 -7.16 -3.41
CA VAL A 299 20.77 -7.57 -4.73
C VAL A 299 21.89 -7.48 -5.77
N ILE A 300 22.67 -6.40 -5.74
CA ILE A 300 23.83 -6.21 -6.64
C ILE A 300 24.87 -7.32 -6.42
N GLU A 301 25.13 -7.70 -5.17
CA GLU A 301 26.00 -8.82 -4.83
C GLU A 301 25.47 -10.15 -5.35
N SER A 302 24.15 -10.39 -5.25
CA SER A 302 23.51 -11.59 -5.81
C SER A 302 23.63 -11.67 -7.33
N ILE A 303 23.45 -10.55 -8.03
CA ILE A 303 23.62 -10.45 -9.49
C ILE A 303 25.06 -10.80 -9.89
N LYS A 304 26.05 -10.20 -9.24
CA LYS A 304 27.47 -10.46 -9.48
C LYS A 304 27.87 -11.91 -9.19
N LYS A 305 27.42 -12.46 -8.05
CA LYS A 305 27.69 -13.85 -7.66
C LYS A 305 27.23 -14.85 -8.71
N ASN A 306 26.19 -14.53 -9.46
CA ASN A 306 25.61 -15.41 -10.49
C ASN A 306 26.00 -15.02 -11.93
N ASN A 307 26.99 -14.10 -12.11
CA ASN A 307 27.52 -13.64 -13.41
C ASN A 307 26.44 -13.06 -14.33
N LEU A 308 25.50 -12.26 -13.77
CA LEU A 308 24.35 -11.70 -14.47
C LEU A 308 24.54 -10.24 -14.89
N GLU A 309 25.72 -9.64 -14.69
CA GLU A 309 25.96 -8.20 -14.92
C GLU A 309 25.68 -7.77 -16.37
N ASN A 310 25.90 -8.66 -17.34
CA ASN A 310 25.64 -8.39 -18.73
C ASN A 310 24.13 -8.47 -19.12
N ASN A 311 23.31 -9.09 -18.25
CA ASN A 311 21.88 -9.28 -18.48
C ASN A 311 21.01 -8.38 -17.60
N VAL A 312 21.58 -7.69 -16.60
CA VAL A 312 20.84 -6.86 -15.66
C VAL A 312 21.17 -5.37 -15.86
N GLU A 313 20.16 -4.59 -16.14
CA GLU A 313 20.24 -3.13 -16.23
C GLU A 313 19.59 -2.50 -15.00
N ILE A 314 20.33 -1.67 -14.27
CA ILE A 314 19.81 -0.88 -13.14
C ILE A 314 19.55 0.53 -13.63
N ILE A 315 18.27 0.92 -13.67
CA ILE A 315 17.82 2.21 -14.16
C ILE A 315 17.43 3.08 -12.95
N PRO A 316 17.95 4.31 -12.83
CA PRO A 316 17.53 5.23 -11.76
C PRO A 316 16.03 5.51 -11.78
N TYR A 317 15.54 6.21 -10.76
CA TYR A 317 14.16 6.66 -10.68
C TYR A 317 13.72 7.37 -11.98
N ILE A 318 12.56 6.97 -12.49
CA ILE A 318 11.91 7.60 -13.65
C ILE A 318 10.56 8.22 -13.22
N PRO A 319 10.10 9.29 -13.87
CA PRO A 319 8.79 9.88 -13.60
C PRO A 319 7.66 8.88 -13.81
N HIS A 320 6.61 8.99 -12.99
CA HIS A 320 5.47 8.05 -13.02
C HIS A 320 4.80 7.92 -14.42
N GLU A 321 4.79 8.99 -15.19
CA GLU A 321 4.25 8.98 -16.58
C GLU A 321 5.00 8.01 -17.50
N LYS A 322 6.32 7.82 -17.27
CA LYS A 322 7.15 6.87 -18.02
C LYS A 322 7.03 5.44 -17.48
N VAL A 323 6.64 5.27 -16.22
CA VAL A 323 6.51 3.96 -15.56
C VAL A 323 5.55 3.05 -16.32
N ILE A 324 4.40 3.56 -16.72
CA ILE A 324 3.37 2.77 -17.42
C ILE A 324 3.89 2.29 -18.78
N ALA A 325 4.60 3.16 -19.50
CA ALA A 325 5.21 2.77 -20.80
C ALA A 325 6.27 1.67 -20.61
N GLU A 326 7.13 1.79 -19.60
CA GLU A 326 8.13 0.78 -19.24
C GLU A 326 7.51 -0.55 -18.85
N GLN A 327 6.46 -0.53 -18.02
CA GLN A 327 5.73 -1.73 -17.65
C GLN A 327 5.11 -2.41 -18.87
N SER A 328 4.49 -1.63 -19.75
CA SER A 328 3.77 -2.16 -20.92
C SER A 328 4.68 -2.63 -22.06
N SER A 329 5.89 -2.07 -22.16
CA SER A 329 6.90 -2.50 -23.16
C SER A 329 7.64 -3.78 -22.75
N SER A 330 7.57 -4.17 -21.48
CA SER A 330 8.26 -5.37 -20.96
C SER A 330 7.56 -6.67 -21.40
N GLN A 331 8.31 -7.73 -21.61
CA GLN A 331 7.73 -9.04 -21.90
C GLN A 331 7.09 -9.66 -20.66
N VAL A 332 7.72 -9.52 -19.49
CA VAL A 332 7.26 -10.02 -18.20
C VAL A 332 7.49 -8.94 -17.13
N LEU A 333 6.61 -8.86 -16.15
CA LEU A 333 6.77 -7.98 -14.98
C LEU A 333 7.14 -8.79 -13.75
N LEU A 334 8.25 -8.42 -13.11
CA LEU A 334 8.75 -9.06 -11.88
C LEU A 334 8.15 -8.38 -10.65
N LEU A 335 7.56 -9.16 -9.76
CA LEU A 335 7.00 -8.69 -8.51
C LEU A 335 7.67 -9.38 -7.32
N PHE A 336 8.59 -8.69 -6.66
CA PHE A 336 9.27 -9.19 -5.46
C PHE A 336 8.47 -8.79 -4.21
N ILE A 337 7.98 -9.78 -3.45
CA ILE A 337 7.32 -9.58 -2.16
C ILE A 337 8.40 -9.51 -1.07
N ASN A 338 8.17 -8.75 0.00
CA ASN A 338 9.07 -8.75 1.15
C ASN A 338 9.08 -10.14 1.80
N ASN A 339 10.25 -10.70 2.02
CA ASN A 339 10.39 -11.89 2.85
C ASN A 339 10.37 -11.47 4.34
N SER A 340 9.18 -11.46 4.89
CA SER A 340 8.88 -11.00 6.26
C SER A 340 7.75 -11.84 6.86
N PRO A 341 7.58 -11.87 8.20
CA PRO A 341 6.56 -12.70 8.85
C PRO A 341 5.12 -12.45 8.38
N ASN A 342 4.81 -11.21 7.92
CA ASN A 342 3.50 -10.82 7.40
C ASN A 342 3.42 -10.86 5.86
N ALA A 343 4.35 -11.54 5.18
CA ALA A 343 4.44 -11.58 3.72
C ALA A 343 3.14 -12.04 3.03
N LYS A 344 2.37 -12.93 3.66
CA LYS A 344 1.10 -13.46 3.11
C LYS A 344 0.07 -12.37 2.84
N GLY A 345 -0.03 -11.36 3.70
CA GLY A 345 -0.95 -10.23 3.53
C GLY A 345 -0.40 -9.10 2.68
N ILE A 346 0.87 -9.16 2.24
CA ILE A 346 1.47 -8.07 1.46
C ILE A 346 0.98 -8.10 0.02
N MET A 347 0.09 -7.15 -0.31
CA MET A 347 -0.36 -6.89 -1.66
C MET A 347 0.00 -5.46 -2.05
N THR A 348 1.13 -5.32 -2.73
CA THR A 348 1.66 -3.99 -3.09
C THR A 348 0.80 -3.30 -4.14
N GLY A 349 0.75 -1.96 -4.12
CA GLY A 349 0.01 -1.20 -5.15
C GLY A 349 0.47 -1.47 -6.59
N LYS A 350 1.71 -1.93 -6.77
CA LYS A 350 2.28 -2.26 -8.09
C LYS A 350 1.55 -3.39 -8.80
N ILE A 351 1.02 -4.39 -8.07
CA ILE A 351 0.33 -5.53 -8.70
C ILE A 351 -0.85 -5.06 -9.55
N PHE A 352 -1.58 -4.03 -9.10
CA PHE A 352 -2.72 -3.49 -9.82
C PHE A 352 -2.30 -2.76 -11.11
N GLU A 353 -1.21 -1.99 -11.05
CA GLU A 353 -0.63 -1.35 -12.24
C GLU A 353 -0.09 -2.39 -13.22
N TYR A 354 0.55 -3.44 -12.72
CA TYR A 354 1.05 -4.54 -13.53
C TYR A 354 -0.09 -5.30 -14.22
N MET A 355 -1.16 -5.64 -13.50
CA MET A 355 -2.36 -6.23 -14.08
C MET A 355 -2.96 -5.35 -15.19
N ALA A 356 -3.03 -4.04 -14.92
CA ALA A 356 -3.55 -3.06 -15.88
C ALA A 356 -2.67 -2.90 -17.13
N SER A 357 -1.36 -3.15 -17.03
CA SER A 357 -0.45 -3.13 -18.19
C SER A 357 -0.73 -4.26 -19.19
N GLY A 358 -1.46 -5.31 -18.79
CA GLY A 358 -1.74 -6.49 -19.61
C GLY A 358 -0.52 -7.38 -19.85
N ARG A 359 0.56 -7.24 -19.08
CA ARG A 359 1.75 -8.09 -19.17
C ARG A 359 1.72 -9.22 -18.15
N PRO A 360 2.25 -10.41 -18.47
CA PRO A 360 2.37 -11.50 -17.50
C PRO A 360 3.17 -11.05 -16.27
N ILE A 361 2.67 -11.41 -15.09
CA ILE A 361 3.35 -11.10 -13.82
C ILE A 361 4.02 -12.37 -13.31
N PHE A 362 5.33 -12.31 -13.08
CA PHE A 362 6.06 -13.33 -12.36
C PHE A 362 6.36 -12.80 -10.96
N ALA A 363 5.63 -13.28 -9.97
CA ALA A 363 5.80 -12.89 -8.57
C ALA A 363 6.66 -13.92 -7.83
N ILE A 364 7.43 -13.42 -6.83
CA ILE A 364 8.19 -14.25 -5.91
C ILE A 364 7.75 -13.90 -4.50
N GLY A 365 7.19 -14.90 -3.79
CA GLY A 365 6.57 -14.71 -2.49
C GLY A 365 5.74 -15.91 -2.05
N PRO A 366 4.92 -15.77 -0.98
CA PRO A 366 4.07 -16.85 -0.49
C PRO A 366 3.03 -17.29 -1.51
N THR A 367 3.00 -18.57 -1.84
CA THR A 367 2.06 -19.16 -2.81
C THR A 367 0.63 -19.28 -2.28
N ASP A 368 0.44 -19.10 -0.96
CA ASP A 368 -0.85 -19.10 -0.27
C ASP A 368 -1.27 -17.72 0.29
N GLY A 369 -0.61 -16.64 -0.19
CA GLY A 369 -0.87 -15.28 0.24
C GLY A 369 -1.84 -14.50 -0.67
N ASP A 370 -2.15 -13.26 -0.30
CA ASP A 370 -3.09 -12.37 -1.01
C ASP A 370 -2.65 -12.09 -2.45
N THR A 371 -1.34 -11.99 -2.69
CA THR A 371 -0.78 -11.84 -4.05
C THR A 371 -1.09 -13.06 -4.91
N ALA A 372 -0.98 -14.28 -4.36
CA ALA A 372 -1.35 -15.51 -5.07
C ALA A 372 -2.83 -15.54 -5.43
N ILE A 373 -3.69 -15.19 -4.46
CA ILE A 373 -5.16 -15.14 -4.65
C ILE A 373 -5.55 -14.19 -5.79
N ILE A 374 -4.96 -12.99 -5.83
CA ILE A 374 -5.34 -12.00 -6.85
C ILE A 374 -4.80 -12.38 -8.24
N LEU A 375 -3.59 -12.93 -8.34
CA LEU A 375 -3.03 -13.43 -9.60
C LEU A 375 -3.86 -14.58 -10.16
N ASP A 376 -4.31 -15.50 -9.30
CA ASP A 376 -5.18 -16.60 -9.74
C ASP A 376 -6.56 -16.10 -10.19
N LYS A 377 -7.21 -15.22 -9.41
CA LYS A 377 -8.53 -14.64 -9.78
C LYS A 377 -8.49 -13.89 -11.11
N THR A 378 -7.41 -13.16 -11.38
CA THR A 378 -7.29 -12.30 -12.57
C THR A 378 -6.61 -12.98 -13.74
N LYS A 379 -5.97 -14.15 -13.52
CA LYS A 379 -5.12 -14.83 -14.49
C LYS A 379 -4.05 -13.92 -15.11
N SER A 380 -3.56 -12.96 -14.29
CA SER A 380 -2.58 -11.97 -14.73
C SER A 380 -1.13 -12.46 -14.60
N GLY A 381 -0.91 -13.60 -13.99
CA GLY A 381 0.41 -14.16 -13.78
C GLY A 381 0.40 -15.30 -12.78
N PHE A 382 1.56 -15.57 -12.20
CA PHE A 382 1.75 -16.63 -11.20
C PHE A 382 2.80 -16.20 -10.17
N ILE A 383 2.87 -16.96 -9.07
CA ILE A 383 3.79 -16.72 -7.97
C ILE A 383 4.54 -18.01 -7.62
N VAL A 384 5.83 -17.89 -7.34
CA VAL A 384 6.68 -18.99 -6.89
C VAL A 384 7.22 -18.65 -5.50
N ASP A 385 7.35 -19.66 -4.64
CA ASP A 385 7.85 -19.50 -3.28
C ASP A 385 9.29 -18.97 -3.26
N PHE A 386 9.65 -18.24 -2.22
CA PHE A 386 10.98 -17.63 -2.04
C PHE A 386 12.14 -18.62 -2.19
N ASP A 387 11.94 -19.86 -1.75
CA ASP A 387 12.99 -20.89 -1.67
C ASP A 387 12.92 -21.92 -2.81
N ASP A 388 11.87 -21.91 -3.64
CA ASP A 388 11.70 -22.89 -4.71
C ASP A 388 12.43 -22.48 -6.00
N LYS A 389 13.78 -22.71 -5.98
CA LYS A 389 14.64 -22.39 -7.11
C LYS A 389 14.28 -23.18 -8.38
N ASP A 390 13.91 -24.46 -8.24
CA ASP A 390 13.64 -25.34 -9.37
C ASP A 390 12.34 -24.92 -10.09
N GLU A 391 11.30 -24.57 -9.33
CA GLU A 391 10.07 -24.01 -9.92
C GLU A 391 10.36 -22.65 -10.57
N MET A 392 11.19 -21.78 -9.95
CA MET A 392 11.61 -20.53 -10.61
C MET A 392 12.31 -20.77 -11.93
N LYS A 393 13.22 -21.76 -12.00
CA LYS A 393 13.93 -22.14 -13.21
C LYS A 393 12.96 -22.61 -14.29
N ASN A 394 12.04 -23.52 -13.95
CA ASN A 394 11.02 -24.02 -14.86
C ASN A 394 10.12 -22.89 -15.37
N ALA A 395 9.67 -22.01 -14.50
CA ALA A 395 8.83 -20.87 -14.84
C ALA A 395 9.53 -19.90 -15.80
N ILE A 396 10.81 -19.60 -15.58
CA ILE A 396 11.60 -18.73 -16.47
C ILE A 396 11.72 -19.35 -17.86
N ILE A 397 11.98 -20.65 -17.92
CA ILE A 397 12.11 -21.40 -19.19
C ILE A 397 10.77 -21.41 -19.95
N ASP A 398 9.65 -21.66 -19.25
CA ASP A 398 8.31 -21.64 -19.85
C ASP A 398 7.97 -20.25 -20.40
N LEU A 399 8.25 -19.18 -19.64
CA LEU A 399 8.05 -17.80 -20.09
C LEU A 399 8.91 -17.48 -21.32
N PHE A 400 10.15 -17.94 -21.37
CA PHE A 400 11.02 -17.74 -22.52
C PHE A 400 10.51 -18.46 -23.76
N ASN A 401 10.04 -19.71 -23.61
CA ASN A 401 9.45 -20.48 -24.74
C ASN A 401 8.20 -19.77 -25.27
N LYS A 402 7.31 -19.33 -24.38
CA LYS A 402 6.13 -18.53 -24.74
C LYS A 402 6.50 -17.21 -25.43
N TYR A 403 7.59 -16.56 -25.01
CA TYR A 403 8.11 -15.38 -25.68
C TYR A 403 8.56 -15.69 -27.10
N LYS A 404 9.31 -16.78 -27.33
CA LYS A 404 9.75 -17.21 -28.68
C LYS A 404 8.58 -17.53 -29.63
N GLU A 405 7.46 -17.98 -29.05
CA GLU A 405 6.22 -18.31 -29.76
C GLU A 405 5.24 -17.14 -29.89
N ASN A 406 5.61 -15.95 -29.40
CA ASN A 406 4.73 -14.76 -29.30
C ASN A 406 3.42 -15.03 -28.52
N GLN A 407 3.47 -15.86 -27.48
CA GLN A 407 2.32 -16.29 -26.69
C GLN A 407 2.24 -15.62 -25.31
N LEU A 408 3.12 -14.66 -25.00
CA LEU A 408 3.11 -13.89 -23.74
C LEU A 408 1.99 -12.84 -23.75
N ILE A 409 0.74 -13.28 -23.67
CA ILE A 409 -0.44 -12.40 -23.66
C ILE A 409 -1.29 -12.71 -22.42
N THR A 410 -1.66 -11.71 -21.66
CA THR A 410 -2.70 -11.83 -20.63
C THR A 410 -4.07 -11.48 -21.21
N LYS A 411 -5.04 -12.37 -21.03
CA LYS A 411 -6.30 -12.35 -21.80
C LYS A 411 -7.53 -11.76 -21.08
N LYS A 412 -7.45 -11.10 -19.93
CA LYS A 412 -8.71 -10.71 -19.24
C LYS A 412 -8.73 -9.27 -18.73
N LYS A 413 -9.06 -8.34 -19.64
CA LYS A 413 -9.34 -6.93 -19.30
C LYS A 413 -10.51 -6.77 -18.30
N GLU A 414 -11.62 -7.47 -18.51
CA GLU A 414 -12.86 -7.31 -17.72
C GLU A 414 -12.69 -7.55 -16.22
N VAL A 415 -11.97 -8.62 -15.84
CA VAL A 415 -11.74 -8.92 -14.41
C VAL A 415 -10.78 -7.90 -13.77
N VAL A 416 -9.82 -7.40 -14.55
CA VAL A 416 -8.86 -6.39 -14.06
C VAL A 416 -9.55 -5.05 -13.82
N GLU A 417 -10.58 -4.70 -14.59
CA GLU A 417 -11.35 -3.46 -14.41
C GLU A 417 -12.02 -3.35 -13.05
N ASN A 418 -12.39 -4.47 -12.43
CA ASN A 418 -12.91 -4.49 -11.05
C ASN A 418 -11.91 -3.96 -10.02
N TYR A 419 -10.63 -3.89 -10.38
CA TYR A 419 -9.56 -3.32 -9.54
C TYR A 419 -9.19 -1.90 -9.94
N SER A 420 -9.95 -1.24 -10.81
CA SER A 420 -9.82 0.19 -11.04
C SER A 420 -10.30 0.98 -9.81
N ARG A 421 -9.69 2.12 -9.52
CA ARG A 421 -10.11 2.99 -8.41
C ARG A 421 -11.56 3.44 -8.55
N ARG A 422 -12.05 3.58 -9.80
CA ARG A 422 -13.46 3.91 -10.09
C ARG A 422 -14.39 2.79 -9.64
N ALA A 423 -14.09 1.52 -9.99
CA ALA A 423 -14.90 0.37 -9.57
C ALA A 423 -14.86 0.19 -8.04
N LEU A 424 -13.68 0.26 -7.44
CA LEU A 424 -13.52 0.13 -5.98
C LEU A 424 -14.21 1.27 -5.21
N ALA A 425 -14.25 2.49 -5.76
CA ALA A 425 -15.01 3.60 -5.18
C ALA A 425 -16.50 3.34 -5.19
N LYS A 426 -17.02 2.74 -6.27
CA LYS A 426 -18.43 2.31 -6.36
C LYS A 426 -18.73 1.23 -5.32
N ASP A 427 -17.87 0.23 -5.17
CA ASP A 427 -18.02 -0.82 -4.15
C ASP A 427 -18.01 -0.22 -2.74
N TYR A 428 -17.13 0.76 -2.49
CA TYR A 428 -17.08 1.45 -1.21
C TYR A 428 -18.35 2.25 -0.94
N VAL A 429 -18.89 2.94 -1.94
CA VAL A 429 -20.18 3.67 -1.82
C VAL A 429 -21.33 2.70 -1.56
N ASN A 430 -21.39 1.57 -2.25
CA ASN A 430 -22.41 0.54 -2.01
C ASN A 430 -22.33 0.01 -0.57
N LEU A 431 -21.12 -0.18 -0.04
CA LEU A 431 -20.90 -0.57 1.35
C LEU A 431 -21.42 0.50 2.32
N ILE A 432 -21.14 1.79 2.07
CA ILE A 432 -21.64 2.91 2.89
C ILE A 432 -23.17 2.91 2.91
N GLU A 433 -23.84 2.76 1.76
CA GLU A 433 -25.30 2.71 1.65
C GLU A 433 -25.88 1.56 2.49
N THR A 434 -25.29 0.36 2.36
CA THR A 434 -25.73 -0.82 3.12
C THR A 434 -25.61 -0.59 4.64
N ILE A 435 -24.52 0.05 5.08
CA ILE A 435 -24.29 0.32 6.51
C ILE A 435 -25.30 1.36 7.02
N ILE A 436 -25.61 2.41 6.25
CA ILE A 436 -26.60 3.43 6.62
C ILE A 436 -27.98 2.79 6.78
N ASP A 437 -28.41 1.95 5.84
CA ASP A 437 -29.70 1.28 5.89
C ASP A 437 -29.81 0.35 7.10
N THR A 438 -28.76 -0.42 7.37
CA THR A 438 -28.66 -1.29 8.54
C THR A 438 -28.71 -0.48 9.83
N PHE A 439 -27.92 0.59 9.93
CA PHE A 439 -27.84 1.45 11.10
C PHE A 439 -29.19 2.11 11.44
N HIS A 440 -29.94 2.54 10.45
CA HIS A 440 -31.28 3.12 10.65
C HIS A 440 -32.34 2.08 10.99
N SER A 441 -32.24 0.86 10.45
CA SER A 441 -33.16 -0.23 10.74
C SER A 441 -33.06 -0.71 12.20
N TYR A 442 -31.82 -0.84 12.74
CA TYR A 442 -31.63 -1.15 14.15
C TYR A 442 -32.20 -0.11 15.13
N LYS A 443 -32.25 1.16 14.73
CA LYS A 443 -32.87 2.24 15.53
C LYS A 443 -34.39 2.17 15.58
N LYS A 444 -35.04 1.73 14.49
CA LYS A 444 -36.51 1.56 14.47
C LYS A 444 -36.97 0.41 15.37
N ILE A 445 -36.12 -0.60 15.57
CA ILE A 445 -36.44 -1.77 16.42
C ILE A 445 -36.25 -1.46 17.91
N LYS A 446 -35.39 -0.50 18.27
CA LYS A 446 -35.11 -0.12 19.67
C LYS A 446 -35.98 1.02 20.21
N LYS A 447 -36.84 1.64 19.38
CA LYS A 447 -37.89 2.60 19.76
C LYS A 447 -39.24 1.88 19.87
#